data_0b7816e99d4fd50e41639811754c968d
#
_entry.id   0b7816e99d4fd50e41639811754c968d
#
_cell.length_a   1.000
_cell.length_b   1.000
_cell.length_c   1.000
_cell.angle_alpha   90.00
_cell.angle_beta   90.00
_cell.angle_gamma   90.00
#
_symmetry.space_group_name_H-M   'P 1'
#
loop_
_entity.id
_entity.type
_entity.pdbx_description
1 polymer ?
#
loop_
_entity_poly.entity_id
_entity_poly.type
_entity_poly.pdbx_seq_one_letter_code
_entity_poly.pdbx_strand_id
1 'polypeptide(L)'
;MKHILLTLLAALSFCGSCSAQTPVLTLEPKPFIEAVRADSTAVLLDVRRPSEFAEDHIDGATNLDWLNTKVFRRGMKKFCRQRTYYIYCRSGRRSNAAAVYMQKKGFHVVDMKGGILRWKEQGLPVVK
;
A
#
# COMPACT_ATOMS: atom_id res chain seq x y z
N MET A 1 -0.43 -57.62 -34.82
CA MET A 1 -0.45 -57.26 -33.40
C MET A 1 0.14 -55.89 -33.21
N LYS A 2 -0.66 -54.98 -32.89
CA LYS A 2 -0.22 -53.60 -32.78
C LYS A 2 -0.09 -53.20 -31.32
N HIS A 3 1.12 -52.84 -30.94
CA HIS A 3 1.35 -52.30 -29.62
C HIS A 3 1.07 -50.81 -29.67
N ILE A 4 0.05 -50.43 -28.97
CA ILE A 4 -0.21 -49.03 -28.77
C ILE A 4 0.71 -48.52 -27.68
N LEU A 5 1.68 -47.74 -28.09
CA LEU A 5 2.55 -47.04 -27.14
C LEU A 5 1.76 -45.89 -26.58
N LEU A 6 1.28 -46.09 -25.39
CA LEU A 6 0.66 -45.01 -24.63
C LEU A 6 1.78 -44.10 -24.13
N THR A 7 2.08 -43.09 -24.88
CA THR A 7 2.96 -42.05 -24.37
C THR A 7 2.23 -41.28 -23.29
N LEU A 8 2.60 -41.61 -22.08
CA LEU A 8 2.19 -40.86 -20.92
C LEU A 8 2.83 -39.49 -21.00
N LEU A 9 2.07 -38.52 -21.48
CA LEU A 9 2.50 -37.14 -21.40
C LEU A 9 2.42 -36.76 -19.92
N ALA A 10 3.54 -36.82 -19.25
CA ALA A 10 3.64 -36.22 -17.93
C ALA A 10 3.48 -34.73 -18.08
N ALA A 11 2.28 -34.26 -17.76
CA ALA A 11 2.06 -32.85 -17.56
C ALA A 11 2.93 -32.44 -16.38
N LEU A 12 4.07 -31.88 -16.67
CA LEU A 12 4.84 -31.15 -15.70
C LEU A 12 4.00 -29.97 -15.26
N SER A 13 3.29 -30.18 -14.19
CA SER A 13 2.72 -29.08 -13.44
C SER A 13 3.88 -28.26 -12.94
N PHE A 14 4.23 -27.27 -13.71
CA PHE A 14 5.18 -26.28 -13.27
C PHE A 14 4.50 -25.47 -12.16
N CYS A 15 4.59 -25.96 -10.95
CA CYS A 15 4.29 -25.18 -9.78
C CYS A 15 5.47 -24.22 -9.59
N GLY A 16 5.54 -23.24 -10.47
CA GLY A 16 6.43 -22.14 -10.27
C GLY A 16 5.91 -21.38 -9.06
N SER A 17 6.58 -21.54 -7.93
CA SER A 17 6.45 -20.58 -6.85
C SER A 17 7.13 -19.30 -7.33
N CYS A 18 6.46 -18.60 -8.24
CA CYS A 18 6.82 -17.25 -8.59
C CYS A 18 6.48 -16.39 -7.38
N SER A 19 7.48 -16.12 -6.56
CA SER A 19 7.40 -15.06 -5.57
C SER A 19 7.54 -13.69 -6.27
N ALA A 20 6.84 -13.54 -7.41
CA ALA A 20 6.72 -12.26 -8.04
C ALA A 20 5.88 -11.40 -7.11
N GLN A 21 6.52 -10.43 -6.47
CA GLN A 21 5.81 -9.45 -5.68
C GLN A 21 4.83 -8.71 -6.58
N THR A 22 3.56 -8.71 -6.20
CA THR A 22 2.58 -7.85 -6.82
C THR A 22 3.05 -6.40 -6.63
N PRO A 23 3.15 -5.60 -7.70
CA PRO A 23 3.49 -4.19 -7.56
C PRO A 23 2.50 -3.48 -6.65
N VAL A 24 2.99 -2.53 -5.87
CA VAL A 24 2.12 -1.67 -5.06
C VAL A 24 1.25 -0.83 -5.99
N LEU A 25 -0.06 -0.85 -5.77
CA LEU A 25 -0.97 0.04 -6.48
C LEU A 25 -0.71 1.47 -6.05
N THR A 26 -0.34 2.31 -7.02
CA THR A 26 -0.04 3.73 -6.79
C THR A 26 -1.02 4.57 -7.61
N LEU A 27 -1.73 5.47 -6.94
CA LEU A 27 -2.74 6.34 -7.55
C LEU A 27 -2.35 7.80 -7.43
N GLU A 28 -2.69 8.58 -8.45
CA GLU A 28 -2.65 10.04 -8.37
C GLU A 28 -3.55 10.55 -7.23
N PRO A 29 -3.30 11.76 -6.68
CA PRO A 29 -4.05 12.25 -5.52
C PRO A 29 -5.57 12.23 -5.66
N LYS A 30 -6.11 12.67 -6.79
CA LYS A 30 -7.58 12.70 -6.98
C LYS A 30 -8.21 11.31 -7.00
N PRO A 31 -7.78 10.37 -7.87
CA PRO A 31 -8.31 9.00 -7.80
C PRO A 31 -8.00 8.30 -6.46
N PHE A 32 -6.89 8.64 -5.80
CA PHE A 32 -6.57 8.12 -4.48
C PHE A 32 -7.65 8.50 -3.45
N ILE A 33 -7.97 9.78 -3.33
CA ILE A 33 -8.97 10.22 -2.34
C ILE A 33 -10.39 9.78 -2.70
N GLU A 34 -10.70 9.67 -3.98
CA GLU A 34 -11.98 9.11 -4.43
C GLU A 34 -12.11 7.65 -4.00
N ALA A 35 -11.04 6.86 -4.14
CA ALA A 35 -11.00 5.47 -3.69
C ALA A 35 -11.18 5.37 -2.17
N VAL A 36 -10.52 6.23 -1.40
CA VAL A 36 -10.69 6.31 0.06
C VAL A 36 -12.15 6.54 0.43
N ARG A 37 -12.79 7.51 -0.21
CA ARG A 37 -14.19 7.87 0.08
C ARG A 37 -15.18 6.79 -0.31
N ALA A 38 -14.87 6.00 -1.34
CA ALA A 38 -15.70 4.92 -1.82
C ALA A 38 -15.52 3.60 -1.04
N ASP A 39 -14.50 3.50 -0.22
CA ASP A 39 -14.12 2.28 0.49
C ASP A 39 -14.47 2.40 1.98
N SER A 40 -15.51 1.68 2.41
CA SER A 40 -15.93 1.68 3.82
C SER A 40 -14.90 1.07 4.77
N THR A 41 -13.93 0.31 4.25
CA THR A 41 -12.85 -0.30 5.03
C THR A 41 -11.59 0.56 5.07
N ALA A 42 -11.58 1.70 4.37
CA ALA A 42 -10.40 2.53 4.19
C ALA A 42 -9.83 3.04 5.51
N VAL A 43 -8.53 2.94 5.64
CA VAL A 43 -7.74 3.64 6.65
C VAL A 43 -6.76 4.54 5.91
N LEU A 44 -6.85 5.85 6.12
CA LEU A 44 -5.94 6.82 5.54
C LEU A 44 -4.76 7.03 6.49
N LEU A 45 -3.55 6.75 6.02
CA LEU A 45 -2.35 6.68 6.85
C LEU A 45 -1.27 7.64 6.33
N ASP A 46 -0.92 8.60 7.15
CA ASP A 46 0.22 9.48 6.93
C ASP A 46 1.46 8.85 7.58
N VAL A 47 2.44 8.45 6.76
CA VAL A 47 3.64 7.78 7.27
C VAL A 47 4.84 8.72 7.44
N ARG A 48 4.56 10.03 7.46
CA ARG A 48 5.56 11.06 7.75
C ARG A 48 5.86 11.13 9.25
N ARG A 49 6.83 11.96 9.60
CA ARG A 49 7.15 12.24 11.00
C ARG A 49 6.00 12.98 11.70
N PRO A 50 5.85 12.82 13.01
CA PRO A 50 4.82 13.54 13.77
C PRO A 50 4.87 15.06 13.60
N SER A 51 6.05 15.64 13.48
CA SER A 51 6.23 17.08 13.25
C SER A 51 5.67 17.55 11.92
N GLU A 52 5.84 16.76 10.85
CA GLU A 52 5.25 17.05 9.54
C GLU A 52 3.73 16.96 9.58
N PHE A 53 3.20 15.93 10.22
CA PHE A 53 1.77 15.73 10.40
C PHE A 53 1.12 16.88 11.18
N ALA A 54 1.80 17.39 12.20
CA ALA A 54 1.31 18.49 13.02
C ALA A 54 1.24 19.82 12.24
N GLU A 55 2.13 20.03 11.26
CA GLU A 55 2.09 21.22 10.39
C GLU A 55 0.85 21.22 9.50
N ASP A 56 0.62 20.13 8.81
CA ASP A 56 -0.57 19.89 8.01
C ASP A 56 -0.68 18.41 7.63
N HIS A 57 -1.87 17.97 7.30
CA HIS A 57 -2.14 16.62 6.82
C HIS A 57 -3.47 16.57 6.07
N ILE A 58 -3.72 15.48 5.39
CA ILE A 58 -5.01 15.23 4.73
C ILE A 58 -6.06 14.90 5.80
N ASP A 59 -7.20 15.53 5.71
CA ASP A 59 -8.30 15.31 6.66
C ASP A 59 -8.67 13.82 6.76
N GLY A 60 -8.81 13.34 7.99
CA GLY A 60 -9.09 11.94 8.28
C GLY A 60 -7.87 11.03 8.37
N ALA A 61 -6.67 11.54 8.11
CA ALA A 61 -5.44 10.74 8.22
C ALA A 61 -5.05 10.48 9.67
N THR A 62 -4.55 9.28 9.91
CA THR A 62 -3.85 8.90 11.12
C THR A 62 -2.35 8.89 10.84
N ASN A 63 -1.54 9.33 11.79
CA ASN A 63 -0.09 9.36 11.62
C ASN A 63 0.58 8.10 12.20
N LEU A 64 1.46 7.50 11.41
CA LEU A 64 2.33 6.42 11.85
C LEU A 64 3.68 6.54 11.16
N ASP A 65 4.70 6.97 11.88
CA ASP A 65 6.02 7.32 11.35
C ASP A 65 6.78 6.09 10.84
N TRP A 66 6.94 6.00 9.53
CA TRP A 66 7.71 4.94 8.87
C TRP A 66 9.19 4.93 9.28
N LEU A 67 9.78 6.07 9.53
CA LEU A 67 11.20 6.18 9.91
C LEU A 67 11.47 5.70 11.33
N ASN A 68 10.47 5.71 12.18
CA ASN A 68 10.55 5.09 13.50
C ASN A 68 10.08 3.64 13.41
N THR A 69 11.00 2.75 13.09
CA THR A 69 10.69 1.35 12.79
C THR A 69 10.02 0.61 13.95
N LYS A 70 10.39 0.90 15.17
CA LYS A 70 9.76 0.28 16.36
C LYS A 70 8.32 0.71 16.52
N VAL A 71 8.06 2.01 16.41
CA VAL A 71 6.71 2.58 16.49
C VAL A 71 5.85 2.09 15.33
N PHE A 72 6.41 2.06 14.12
CA PHE A 72 5.68 1.60 12.94
C PHE A 72 5.25 0.14 13.07
N ARG A 73 6.18 -0.75 13.44
CA ARG A 73 5.89 -2.17 13.64
C ARG A 73 4.88 -2.41 14.76
N ARG A 74 5.00 -1.66 15.85
CA ARG A 74 4.04 -1.74 16.97
C ARG A 74 2.65 -1.30 16.54
N GLY A 75 2.56 -0.22 15.78
CA GLY A 75 1.29 0.28 15.23
C GLY A 75 0.64 -0.72 14.29
N MET A 76 1.43 -1.38 13.44
CA MET A 76 0.92 -2.40 12.52
C MET A 76 0.29 -3.60 13.21
N LYS A 77 0.69 -3.94 14.42
CA LYS A 77 0.08 -5.05 15.18
C LYS A 77 -1.40 -4.83 15.46
N LYS A 78 -1.86 -3.58 15.43
CA LYS A 78 -3.27 -3.20 15.62
C LYS A 78 -4.05 -3.18 14.30
N PHE A 79 -3.38 -3.39 13.18
CA PHE A 79 -4.00 -3.34 11.86
C PHE A 79 -4.76 -4.62 11.53
N CYS A 80 -5.84 -4.46 10.78
CA CYS A 80 -6.69 -5.54 10.32
C CYS A 80 -6.46 -5.81 8.83
N ARG A 81 -6.21 -7.06 8.45
CA ARG A 81 -5.95 -7.44 7.05
C ARG A 81 -7.19 -7.36 6.16
N GLN A 82 -8.37 -7.21 6.73
CA GLN A 82 -9.61 -7.02 5.97
C GLN A 82 -9.85 -5.56 5.58
N ARG A 83 -9.01 -4.63 6.06
CA ARG A 83 -9.06 -3.22 5.68
C ARG A 83 -8.08 -2.93 4.55
N THR A 84 -8.33 -1.86 3.82
CA THR A 84 -7.37 -1.31 2.86
C THR A 84 -6.72 -0.06 3.44
N TYR A 85 -5.40 -0.04 3.43
CA TYR A 85 -4.59 1.07 3.95
C TYR A 85 -4.15 1.95 2.80
N TYR A 86 -4.66 3.17 2.78
CA TYR A 86 -4.32 4.20 1.81
C TYR A 86 -3.26 5.08 2.45
N ILE A 87 -2.06 5.07 1.91
CA ILE A 87 -0.91 5.68 2.56
C ILE A 87 -0.27 6.76 1.71
N TYR A 88 0.30 7.74 2.38
CA TYR A 88 1.07 8.81 1.73
C TYR A 88 2.18 9.30 2.64
N CYS A 89 3.17 9.93 2.02
CA CYS A 89 4.21 10.68 2.71
C CYS A 89 4.36 12.06 2.07
N ARG A 90 5.55 12.65 2.15
CA ARG A 90 5.81 13.96 1.55
C ARG A 90 5.91 13.89 0.03
N SER A 91 6.74 12.99 -0.51
CA SER A 91 7.06 12.90 -1.94
C SER A 91 6.70 11.56 -2.59
N GLY A 92 6.28 10.57 -1.81
CA GLY A 92 5.99 9.22 -2.26
C GLY A 92 7.09 8.19 -1.95
N ARG A 93 8.28 8.61 -1.56
CA ARG A 93 9.41 7.71 -1.31
C ARG A 93 9.23 6.85 -0.07
N ARG A 94 8.93 7.47 1.07
CA ARG A 94 8.69 6.75 2.34
C ARG A 94 7.46 5.89 2.27
N SER A 95 6.38 6.41 1.71
CA SER A 95 5.12 5.68 1.59
C SER A 95 5.23 4.48 0.66
N ASN A 96 5.98 4.59 -0.43
CA ASN A 96 6.22 3.42 -1.30
C ASN A 96 6.99 2.33 -0.55
N ALA A 97 8.03 2.68 0.20
CA ALA A 97 8.78 1.72 1.02
C ALA A 97 7.88 1.07 2.09
N ALA A 98 7.07 1.87 2.77
CA ALA A 98 6.11 1.37 3.76
C ALA A 98 5.07 0.44 3.11
N ALA A 99 4.57 0.80 1.94
CA ALA A 99 3.61 -0.01 1.19
C ALA A 99 4.17 -1.38 0.82
N VAL A 100 5.38 -1.42 0.30
CA VAL A 100 6.07 -2.68 -0.02
C VAL A 100 6.20 -3.56 1.22
N TYR A 101 6.62 -2.97 2.33
CA TYR A 101 6.76 -3.68 3.60
C TYR A 101 5.42 -4.23 4.10
N MET A 102 4.38 -3.40 4.10
CA MET A 102 3.04 -3.79 4.54
C MET A 102 2.44 -4.88 3.65
N GLN A 103 2.60 -4.76 2.34
CA GLN A 103 2.10 -5.75 1.39
C GLN A 103 2.76 -7.11 1.59
N LYS A 104 4.05 -7.15 1.87
CA LYS A 104 4.76 -8.39 2.23
C LYS A 104 4.21 -9.05 3.50
N LYS A 105 3.66 -8.25 4.41
CA LYS A 105 3.01 -8.74 5.64
C LYS A 105 1.55 -9.13 5.43
N GLY A 106 1.04 -9.09 4.20
CA GLY A 106 -0.30 -9.51 3.84
C GLY A 106 -1.38 -8.44 3.94
N PHE A 107 -1.00 -7.17 4.04
CA PHE A 107 -1.95 -6.06 4.06
C PHE A 107 -2.30 -5.57 2.65
N HIS A 108 -3.52 -5.10 2.49
CA HIS A 108 -3.96 -4.41 1.28
C HIS A 108 -3.58 -2.93 1.40
N VAL A 109 -2.77 -2.47 0.48
CA VAL A 109 -2.19 -1.12 0.54
C VAL A 109 -2.30 -0.43 -0.80
N VAL A 110 -2.64 0.86 -0.76
CA VAL A 110 -2.65 1.76 -1.92
C VAL A 110 -1.79 2.97 -1.56
N ASP A 111 -0.85 3.31 -2.43
CA ASP A 111 0.07 4.45 -2.24
C ASP A 111 -0.37 5.65 -3.05
N MET A 112 -0.21 6.85 -2.51
CA MET A 112 -0.48 8.09 -3.22
C MET A 112 0.78 8.59 -3.94
N LYS A 113 0.70 8.71 -5.26
CA LYS A 113 1.80 9.18 -6.09
C LYS A 113 2.14 10.64 -5.80
N GLY A 114 3.44 10.90 -5.63
CA GLY A 114 3.95 12.24 -5.44
C GLY A 114 3.72 12.85 -4.06
N GLY A 115 3.05 12.13 -3.16
CA GLY A 115 2.85 12.51 -1.78
C GLY A 115 2.03 13.79 -1.58
N ILE A 116 2.10 14.35 -0.37
CA ILE A 116 1.34 15.56 -0.03
C ILE A 116 1.81 16.78 -0.83
N LEU A 117 3.04 16.77 -1.34
CA LEU A 117 3.51 17.85 -2.23
C LEU A 117 2.67 17.91 -3.51
N ARG A 118 2.44 16.77 -4.16
CA ARG A 118 1.60 16.72 -5.35
C ARG A 118 0.14 17.02 -5.04
N TRP A 119 -0.35 16.52 -3.92
CA TRP A 119 -1.67 16.83 -3.41
C TRP A 119 -1.90 18.35 -3.33
N LYS A 120 -0.96 19.07 -2.71
CA LYS A 120 -1.03 20.54 -2.58
C LYS A 120 -0.90 21.26 -3.92
N GLU A 121 -0.02 20.79 -4.82
CA GLU A 121 0.13 21.34 -6.17
C GLU A 121 -1.18 21.29 -6.96
N GLN A 122 -1.98 20.26 -6.72
CA GLN A 122 -3.30 20.12 -7.35
C GLN A 122 -4.40 20.90 -6.64
N GLY A 123 -4.05 21.69 -5.64
CA GLY A 123 -5.00 22.53 -4.92
C GLY A 123 -5.92 21.77 -3.97
N LEU A 124 -5.57 20.55 -3.59
CA LEU A 124 -6.36 19.74 -2.68
C LEU A 124 -6.15 20.20 -1.22
N PRO A 125 -7.18 20.13 -0.36
CA PRO A 125 -7.14 20.75 0.96
C PRO A 125 -6.37 19.95 1.98
N VAL A 126 -5.70 20.64 2.90
CA VAL A 126 -5.07 20.08 4.08
C VAL A 126 -5.63 20.70 5.34
N VAL A 127 -5.48 20.03 6.47
CA VAL A 127 -5.89 20.49 7.80
C VAL A 127 -4.70 20.44 8.75
N LYS A 128 -4.84 21.05 9.89
CA LYS A 128 -3.85 21.00 10.97
C LYS A 128 -4.29 20.10 12.11
#